data_4072d604902b50b272585b5222a2a6fb
#
_entry.id   4072d604902b50b272585b5222a2a6fb
#
_cell.length_a   1.000
_cell.length_b   1.000
_cell.length_c   1.000
_cell.angle_alpha   90.00
_cell.angle_beta   90.00
_cell.angle_gamma   90.00
#
_symmetry.space_group_name_H-M   'P 1'
#
loop_
_entity.id
_entity.type
_entity.pdbx_description
1 polymer ?
#
loop_
_entity_poly.entity_id
_entity_poly.type
_entity_poly.pdbx_seq_one_letter_code
_entity_poly.pdbx_strand_id
1 'polypeptide(L)'
;DSKGLYGVGYSQEGTFEGMFRANWTTGDIDLMADCHGDTYDVLPTNDVIYVASHAHDCSNIGGFADRSNEGVYHHAVGFSSTATGTVRSNTASGYSDYAGLPAPTQYNGFLPGFENGNYTGLSQAVWTVEGNSQYLVYGGEFIAVNGTKQQGIARFSMSGGDANAAQPGDEGGDNGANDDGKQDKKDKDKKDKKGKKNKQDDWDNQDDWDNQDGGWWW
;
A
#
# COMPACT_ATOMS: atom_id res chain seq x y z
N ASP A 1 21.27 4.29 1.20
CA ASP A 1 21.75 5.16 2.26
C ASP A 1 23.13 4.71 2.76
N SER A 2 23.62 5.29 3.86
CA SER A 2 24.92 4.90 4.41
C SER A 2 24.96 3.49 5.02
N LYS A 3 23.80 2.90 5.32
CA LYS A 3 23.71 1.56 5.92
C LYS A 3 23.81 0.45 4.86
N GLY A 4 23.32 0.69 3.64
CA GLY A 4 23.34 -0.32 2.60
C GLY A 4 22.50 0.02 1.38
N LEU A 5 22.46 -0.94 0.46
CA LEU A 5 21.55 -0.99 -0.68
C LEU A 5 20.25 -1.66 -0.24
N TYR A 6 19.13 -1.02 -0.51
CA TYR A 6 17.80 -1.62 -0.25
C TYR A 6 17.22 -2.13 -1.56
N GLY A 7 16.61 -3.30 -1.50
CA GLY A 7 15.93 -3.90 -2.61
C GLY A 7 14.58 -4.47 -2.17
N VAL A 8 13.69 -4.59 -3.13
CA VAL A 8 12.37 -5.20 -2.97
C VAL A 8 12.22 -6.36 -3.93
N GLY A 9 11.41 -7.33 -3.56
CA GLY A 9 11.11 -8.49 -4.36
C GLY A 9 9.63 -8.62 -4.62
N TYR A 10 9.35 -9.03 -5.85
CA TYR A 10 8.03 -9.48 -6.24
C TYR A 10 8.19 -10.72 -7.13
N SER A 11 7.33 -11.72 -6.99
CA SER A 11 7.51 -12.98 -7.68
C SER A 11 6.18 -13.68 -7.94
N GLN A 12 6.01 -14.21 -9.13
CA GLN A 12 4.86 -15.06 -9.45
C GLN A 12 5.05 -16.52 -9.04
N GLU A 13 6.27 -16.98 -8.86
CA GLU A 13 6.59 -18.38 -8.52
C GLU A 13 7.78 -18.43 -7.54
N GLY A 14 7.54 -17.94 -6.34
CA GLY A 14 8.20 -18.42 -5.17
C GLY A 14 9.71 -18.34 -5.10
N THR A 15 10.28 -17.14 -5.26
CA THR A 15 11.65 -16.95 -4.80
C THR A 15 11.68 -16.05 -3.58
N PHE A 16 11.46 -14.77 -3.73
CA PHE A 16 11.49 -13.79 -2.67
C PHE A 16 10.42 -12.72 -2.90
N GLU A 17 9.63 -12.48 -1.90
CA GLU A 17 8.72 -11.34 -1.79
C GLU A 17 9.03 -10.62 -0.48
N GLY A 18 9.04 -9.29 -0.51
CA GLY A 18 9.42 -8.50 0.65
C GLY A 18 10.53 -7.50 0.36
N MET A 19 11.28 -7.12 1.40
CA MET A 19 12.42 -6.22 1.24
C MET A 19 13.68 -6.77 1.89
N PHE A 20 14.84 -6.34 1.39
CA PHE A 20 16.15 -6.65 1.98
C PHE A 20 17.05 -5.43 1.97
N ARG A 21 18.07 -5.47 2.82
CA ARG A 21 19.23 -4.59 2.76
C ARG A 21 20.49 -5.41 2.59
N ALA A 22 21.32 -5.01 1.62
CA ALA A 22 22.64 -5.57 1.39
C ALA A 22 23.75 -4.58 1.79
N ASN A 23 24.79 -5.09 2.41
CA ASN A 23 25.96 -4.31 2.80
C ASN A 23 26.73 -3.81 1.56
N TRP A 24 27.07 -2.53 1.51
CA TRP A 24 27.78 -1.92 0.39
C TRP A 24 29.15 -2.54 0.08
N THR A 25 29.82 -3.06 1.10
CA THR A 25 31.20 -3.55 0.98
C THR A 25 31.25 -5.03 0.66
N THR A 26 30.43 -5.83 1.36
CA THR A 26 30.50 -7.29 1.25
C THR A 26 29.44 -7.87 0.31
N GLY A 27 28.34 -7.14 0.06
CA GLY A 27 27.18 -7.65 -0.67
C GLY A 27 26.30 -8.59 0.15
N ASP A 28 26.66 -8.89 1.39
CA ASP A 28 25.89 -9.78 2.25
C ASP A 28 24.55 -9.11 2.63
N ILE A 29 23.51 -9.95 2.75
CA ILE A 29 22.23 -9.50 3.29
C ILE A 29 22.36 -9.32 4.80
N ASP A 30 22.20 -8.09 5.26
CA ASP A 30 22.27 -7.73 6.68
C ASP A 30 20.92 -7.34 7.29
N LEU A 31 19.87 -7.36 6.49
CA LEU A 31 18.47 -7.21 6.93
C LEU A 31 17.53 -7.80 5.87
N MET A 32 16.58 -8.65 6.30
CA MET A 32 15.59 -9.24 5.42
C MET A 32 14.21 -9.26 6.09
N ALA A 33 13.26 -8.53 5.51
CA ALA A 33 11.84 -8.67 5.85
C ALA A 33 11.21 -9.64 4.85
N ASP A 34 11.23 -10.93 5.21
CA ASP A 34 10.63 -12.02 4.45
C ASP A 34 9.12 -12.05 4.75
N CYS A 35 8.40 -11.18 4.03
CA CYS A 35 6.95 -11.08 4.11
C CYS A 35 6.37 -11.50 2.76
N HIS A 36 5.61 -12.58 2.74
CA HIS A 36 4.98 -13.05 1.50
C HIS A 36 3.98 -12.03 0.96
N GLY A 37 3.96 -11.89 -0.34
CA GLY A 37 3.21 -10.87 -1.09
C GLY A 37 4.13 -9.77 -1.63
N ASP A 38 3.86 -9.39 -2.87
CA ASP A 38 4.68 -8.47 -3.65
C ASP A 38 5.06 -7.20 -2.90
N THR A 39 6.29 -6.77 -3.03
CA THR A 39 6.78 -5.48 -2.53
C THR A 39 7.34 -4.67 -3.70
N TYR A 40 6.87 -3.43 -3.86
CA TYR A 40 7.09 -2.61 -5.05
C TYR A 40 8.09 -1.49 -4.82
N ASP A 41 8.13 -0.93 -3.60
CA ASP A 41 8.98 0.21 -3.29
C ASP A 41 9.39 0.23 -1.82
N VAL A 42 10.51 0.88 -1.52
CA VAL A 42 11.09 0.94 -0.18
C VAL A 42 11.68 2.31 0.14
N LEU A 43 11.27 2.86 1.27
CA LEU A 43 11.81 4.12 1.80
C LEU A 43 12.50 3.86 3.14
N PRO A 44 13.84 3.83 3.21
CA PRO A 44 14.55 3.78 4.47
C PRO A 44 14.55 5.15 5.16
N THR A 45 14.25 5.16 6.45
CA THR A 45 14.46 6.29 7.33
C THR A 45 15.45 5.93 8.44
N ASN A 46 15.68 6.82 9.41
CA ASN A 46 16.64 6.51 10.48
C ASN A 46 16.25 5.27 11.30
N ASP A 47 14.98 5.16 11.68
CA ASP A 47 14.51 4.16 12.64
C ASP A 47 13.57 3.14 12.01
N VAL A 48 12.86 3.49 10.95
CA VAL A 48 11.85 2.67 10.29
C VAL A 48 12.12 2.61 8.80
N ILE A 49 11.94 1.44 8.22
CA ILE A 49 11.91 1.23 6.76
C ILE A 49 10.45 1.02 6.37
N TYR A 50 9.95 1.85 5.47
CA TYR A 50 8.59 1.77 4.97
C TYR A 50 8.57 1.13 3.59
N VAL A 51 7.56 0.30 3.31
CA VAL A 51 7.40 -0.33 2.00
C VAL A 51 6.01 -0.09 1.43
N ALA A 52 5.94 -0.05 0.11
CA ALA A 52 4.72 -0.19 -0.67
C ALA A 52 4.60 -1.65 -1.09
N SER A 53 3.52 -2.35 -0.75
CA SER A 53 3.45 -3.80 -0.87
C SER A 53 2.03 -4.33 -1.09
N HIS A 54 1.95 -5.63 -1.27
CA HIS A 54 0.73 -6.44 -1.24
C HIS A 54 0.94 -7.61 -0.26
N ALA A 55 1.57 -7.33 0.87
CA ALA A 55 1.99 -8.35 1.83
C ALA A 55 0.79 -9.00 2.52
N HIS A 56 0.84 -10.32 2.70
CA HIS A 56 -0.21 -11.07 3.39
C HIS A 56 0.29 -11.93 4.55
N ASP A 57 1.59 -12.24 4.63
CA ASP A 57 2.18 -13.02 5.70
C ASP A 57 3.59 -12.54 6.07
N CYS A 58 3.77 -11.97 7.24
CA CYS A 58 5.06 -11.60 7.82
C CYS A 58 5.43 -12.50 9.02
N SER A 59 4.82 -13.66 9.18
CA SER A 59 5.04 -14.55 10.32
C SER A 59 6.48 -15.06 10.42
N ASN A 60 7.19 -15.17 9.29
CA ASN A 60 8.61 -15.57 9.24
C ASN A 60 9.52 -14.60 10.01
N ILE A 61 9.12 -13.36 10.18
CA ILE A 61 9.85 -12.37 10.99
C ILE A 61 9.10 -11.98 12.27
N GLY A 62 8.03 -12.73 12.61
CA GLY A 62 7.23 -12.48 13.82
C GLY A 62 6.22 -11.34 13.68
N GLY A 63 5.87 -10.95 12.45
CA GLY A 63 4.81 -9.99 12.13
C GLY A 63 3.43 -10.65 12.02
N PHE A 64 2.53 -10.01 11.23
CA PHE A 64 1.18 -10.53 11.01
C PHE A 64 1.21 -11.88 10.30
N ALA A 65 0.25 -12.72 10.64
CA ALA A 65 0.07 -14.04 10.03
C ALA A 65 -0.78 -13.92 8.74
N ASP A 66 -0.68 -14.93 7.88
CA ASP A 66 -1.43 -15.04 6.64
C ASP A 66 -2.95 -15.03 6.88
N ARG A 67 -3.61 -14.08 6.23
CA ARG A 67 -5.06 -13.96 6.13
C ARG A 67 -5.52 -13.67 4.70
N SER A 68 -4.72 -14.07 3.71
CA SER A 68 -5.04 -13.90 2.30
C SER A 68 -6.32 -14.63 1.86
N ASN A 69 -6.63 -15.75 2.49
CA ASN A 69 -7.88 -16.49 2.32
C ASN A 69 -9.13 -15.71 2.79
N GLU A 70 -8.94 -14.65 3.61
CA GLU A 70 -9.97 -13.73 4.05
C GLU A 70 -9.96 -12.42 3.21
N GLY A 71 -9.09 -12.33 2.20
CA GLY A 71 -8.88 -11.13 1.40
C GLY A 71 -8.15 -10.01 2.13
N VAL A 72 -7.38 -10.33 3.19
CA VAL A 72 -6.63 -9.34 3.96
C VAL A 72 -5.22 -9.23 3.41
N TYR A 73 -4.89 -8.04 2.93
CA TYR A 73 -3.56 -7.67 2.43
C TYR A 73 -3.12 -6.36 3.05
N HIS A 74 -1.83 -6.22 3.25
CA HIS A 74 -1.22 -5.02 3.84
C HIS A 74 -0.39 -4.29 2.78
N HIS A 75 -0.89 -3.14 2.35
CA HIS A 75 -0.32 -2.39 1.23
C HIS A 75 0.79 -1.42 1.65
N ALA A 76 0.88 -1.10 2.92
CA ALA A 76 1.93 -0.27 3.49
C ALA A 76 2.35 -0.84 4.84
N VAL A 77 3.61 -1.21 4.95
CA VAL A 77 4.17 -1.84 6.16
C VAL A 77 5.43 -1.09 6.57
N GLY A 78 5.66 -0.97 7.86
CA GLY A 78 6.91 -0.47 8.44
C GLY A 78 7.71 -1.59 9.09
N PHE A 79 9.02 -1.47 9.07
CA PHE A 79 9.96 -2.39 9.72
C PHE A 79 11.04 -1.60 10.47
N SER A 80 11.59 -2.15 11.57
CA SER A 80 12.76 -1.55 12.21
C SER A 80 13.93 -1.46 11.24
N SER A 81 14.70 -0.36 11.29
CA SER A 81 15.87 -0.18 10.43
C SER A 81 17.10 -1.01 10.87
N THR A 82 16.97 -1.75 11.96
CA THR A 82 18.00 -2.64 12.48
C THR A 82 17.44 -4.05 12.65
N ALA A 83 18.30 -5.06 12.50
CA ALA A 83 17.93 -6.43 12.81
C ALA A 83 17.66 -6.59 14.31
N THR A 84 16.56 -7.24 14.63
CA THR A 84 16.12 -7.52 16.02
C THR A 84 15.96 -9.01 16.27
N GLY A 85 16.07 -9.81 15.20
CA GLY A 85 15.96 -11.26 15.23
C GLY A 85 16.53 -11.89 13.98
N THR A 86 16.04 -13.07 13.66
CA THR A 86 16.37 -13.79 12.43
C THR A 86 15.09 -14.27 11.75
N VAL A 87 15.14 -14.40 10.42
CA VAL A 87 14.09 -15.03 9.63
C VAL A 87 13.90 -16.47 10.12
N ARG A 88 12.66 -16.88 10.34
CA ARG A 88 12.29 -18.26 10.71
C ARG A 88 12.24 -19.12 9.45
N SER A 89 12.31 -20.45 9.63
CA SER A 89 12.12 -21.37 8.52
C SER A 89 10.77 -21.18 7.86
N ASN A 90 10.80 -21.06 6.55
CA ASN A 90 9.61 -21.00 5.74
C ASN A 90 8.99 -22.39 5.57
N THR A 91 7.69 -22.50 5.79
CA THR A 91 6.91 -23.72 5.57
C THR A 91 5.85 -23.57 4.48
N ALA A 92 5.68 -22.37 3.95
CA ALA A 92 4.72 -22.10 2.87
C ALA A 92 5.26 -22.64 1.53
N SER A 93 4.41 -23.33 0.80
CA SER A 93 4.75 -23.83 -0.54
C SER A 93 4.94 -22.66 -1.52
N GLY A 94 5.95 -22.78 -2.37
CA GLY A 94 6.21 -21.79 -3.41
C GLY A 94 7.18 -20.68 -3.00
N TYR A 95 7.63 -20.62 -1.75
CA TYR A 95 8.60 -19.63 -1.25
C TYR A 95 9.92 -20.28 -0.86
N SER A 96 11.02 -19.58 -1.08
CA SER A 96 12.35 -20.01 -0.66
C SER A 96 12.50 -19.89 0.86
N ASP A 97 13.38 -20.69 1.45
CA ASP A 97 13.69 -20.64 2.88
C ASP A 97 14.92 -19.75 3.13
N TYR A 98 14.70 -18.63 3.79
CA TYR A 98 15.74 -17.66 4.19
C TYR A 98 16.08 -17.72 5.67
N ALA A 99 15.75 -18.83 6.33
CA ALA A 99 15.98 -19.03 7.76
C ALA A 99 17.41 -18.66 8.18
N GLY A 100 17.51 -17.93 9.29
CA GLY A 100 18.78 -17.52 9.88
C GLY A 100 19.33 -16.18 9.39
N LEU A 101 18.83 -15.60 8.31
CA LEU A 101 19.19 -14.25 7.91
C LEU A 101 18.71 -13.21 8.95
N PRO A 102 19.45 -12.09 9.12
CA PRO A 102 19.03 -11.03 10.05
C PRO A 102 17.67 -10.44 9.66
N ALA A 103 16.73 -10.40 10.61
CA ALA A 103 15.37 -9.92 10.38
C ALA A 103 15.03 -8.67 11.21
N PRO A 104 14.29 -7.70 10.64
CA PRO A 104 13.72 -6.61 11.40
C PRO A 104 12.49 -7.07 12.20
N THR A 105 12.02 -6.22 13.11
CA THR A 105 10.67 -6.32 13.67
C THR A 105 9.71 -5.48 12.83
N GLN A 106 8.51 -6.01 12.58
CA GLN A 106 7.42 -5.21 12.02
C GLN A 106 7.09 -4.04 12.97
N TYR A 107 6.98 -2.85 12.40
CA TYR A 107 6.62 -1.65 13.15
C TYR A 107 5.11 -1.53 13.29
N ASN A 108 4.59 -1.93 14.45
CA ASN A 108 3.14 -1.98 14.69
C ASN A 108 2.47 -0.60 14.78
N GLY A 109 3.24 0.48 14.89
CA GLY A 109 2.73 1.85 14.86
C GLY A 109 2.31 2.35 13.49
N PHE A 110 2.58 1.58 12.41
CA PHE A 110 2.23 1.97 11.04
C PHE A 110 1.77 0.76 10.24
N LEU A 111 0.47 0.63 10.11
CA LEU A 111 -0.18 -0.40 9.29
C LEU A 111 -1.53 0.14 8.76
N PRO A 112 -1.51 1.19 7.92
CA PRO A 112 -2.73 1.79 7.41
C PRO A 112 -3.46 0.84 6.46
N GLY A 113 -4.79 0.80 6.55
CA GLY A 113 -5.64 0.07 5.63
C GLY A 113 -5.86 0.87 4.35
N PHE A 114 -5.41 0.36 3.22
CA PHE A 114 -5.72 0.91 1.90
C PHE A 114 -6.79 0.05 1.23
N GLU A 115 -7.79 0.67 0.63
CA GLU A 115 -8.79 0.00 -0.19
C GLU A 115 -8.38 0.08 -1.67
N ASN A 116 -8.33 -1.08 -2.32
CA ASN A 116 -7.88 -1.19 -3.71
C ASN A 116 -8.79 -0.41 -4.66
N GLY A 117 -8.18 0.26 -5.62
CA GLY A 117 -8.84 0.68 -6.84
C GLY A 117 -8.97 -0.47 -7.83
N ASN A 118 -9.52 -0.16 -8.99
CA ASN A 118 -9.74 -1.15 -10.05
C ASN A 118 -9.22 -0.70 -11.42
N TYR A 119 -8.40 0.35 -11.46
CA TYR A 119 -7.94 0.93 -12.71
C TYR A 119 -7.04 -0.01 -13.51
N THR A 120 -6.07 -0.66 -12.83
CA THR A 120 -5.19 -1.62 -13.48
C THR A 120 -5.78 -3.04 -13.55
N GLY A 121 -6.82 -3.34 -12.78
CA GLY A 121 -7.36 -4.68 -12.63
C GLY A 121 -6.50 -5.64 -11.80
N LEU A 122 -5.38 -5.16 -11.24
CA LEU A 122 -4.43 -5.99 -10.49
C LEU A 122 -4.75 -6.10 -9.00
N SER A 123 -5.80 -5.39 -8.51
CA SER A 123 -6.19 -5.36 -7.10
C SER A 123 -5.06 -4.93 -6.15
N GLN A 124 -4.15 -4.13 -6.65
CA GLN A 124 -3.11 -3.48 -5.87
C GLN A 124 -3.60 -2.12 -5.39
N ALA A 125 -3.07 -1.61 -4.28
CA ALA A 125 -3.47 -0.30 -3.79
C ALA A 125 -2.33 0.72 -3.94
N VAL A 126 -1.16 0.40 -3.43
CA VAL A 126 -0.01 1.30 -3.47
C VAL A 126 1.10 0.73 -4.35
N TRP A 127 1.81 1.63 -5.03
CA TRP A 127 2.92 1.29 -5.93
C TRP A 127 4.23 1.94 -5.50
N THR A 128 4.17 3.04 -4.77
CA THR A 128 5.36 3.80 -4.39
C THR A 128 5.21 4.43 -3.02
N VAL A 129 6.34 4.63 -2.35
CA VAL A 129 6.46 5.38 -1.11
C VAL A 129 7.63 6.33 -1.18
N GLU A 130 7.39 7.59 -0.85
CA GLU A 130 8.40 8.63 -0.77
C GLU A 130 8.21 9.44 0.52
N GLY A 131 9.23 10.18 0.91
CA GLY A 131 9.11 10.99 2.13
C GLY A 131 10.34 11.78 2.49
N ASN A 132 10.21 12.49 3.59
CA ASN A 132 11.29 13.24 4.23
C ASN A 132 11.18 13.08 5.76
N SER A 133 11.87 13.90 6.54
CA SER A 133 11.83 13.82 8.00
C SER A 133 10.46 14.19 8.62
N GLN A 134 9.52 14.73 7.86
CA GLN A 134 8.24 15.21 8.34
C GLN A 134 7.05 14.41 7.81
N TYR A 135 7.15 13.87 6.61
CA TYR A 135 6.04 13.26 5.91
C TYR A 135 6.44 12.00 5.17
N LEU A 136 5.51 11.03 5.14
CA LEU A 136 5.46 9.93 4.19
C LEU A 136 4.36 10.22 3.17
N VAL A 137 4.60 9.84 1.92
CA VAL A 137 3.61 9.92 0.85
C VAL A 137 3.55 8.57 0.15
N TYR A 138 2.36 8.01 0.07
CA TYR A 138 2.09 6.80 -0.71
C TYR A 138 1.33 7.17 -1.97
N GLY A 139 1.77 6.62 -3.09
CA GLY A 139 1.12 6.76 -4.39
C GLY A 139 0.61 5.42 -4.91
N GLY A 140 -0.54 5.43 -5.60
CA GLY A 140 -1.10 4.20 -6.15
C GLY A 140 -2.52 4.35 -6.71
N GLU A 141 -3.23 3.24 -6.81
CA GLU A 141 -4.60 3.20 -7.35
C GLU A 141 -5.69 3.02 -6.28
N PHE A 142 -5.37 3.25 -5.01
CA PHE A 142 -6.34 3.12 -3.92
C PHE A 142 -7.45 4.17 -3.98
N ILE A 143 -8.59 3.84 -3.37
CA ILE A 143 -9.80 4.68 -3.32
C ILE A 143 -10.16 5.17 -1.91
N ALA A 144 -9.60 4.53 -0.88
CA ALA A 144 -9.75 4.96 0.50
C ALA A 144 -8.54 4.57 1.34
N VAL A 145 -8.34 5.28 2.46
CA VAL A 145 -7.35 4.99 3.49
C VAL A 145 -8.05 4.97 4.84
N ASN A 146 -7.92 3.87 5.58
CA ASN A 146 -8.61 3.65 6.86
C ASN A 146 -10.11 3.95 6.81
N GLY A 147 -10.77 3.54 5.70
CA GLY A 147 -12.20 3.76 5.48
C GLY A 147 -12.58 5.20 5.08
N THR A 148 -11.62 6.11 4.96
CA THR A 148 -11.86 7.47 4.50
C THR A 148 -11.51 7.61 3.03
N LYS A 149 -12.39 8.20 2.23
CA LYS A 149 -12.14 8.42 0.79
C LYS A 149 -10.88 9.25 0.58
N GLN A 150 -9.93 8.65 -0.10
CA GLN A 150 -8.65 9.24 -0.47
C GLN A 150 -8.13 8.51 -1.70
N GLN A 151 -7.92 9.20 -2.80
CA GLN A 151 -7.56 8.55 -4.06
C GLN A 151 -6.15 8.93 -4.50
N GLY A 152 -5.40 7.92 -4.91
CA GLY A 152 -4.16 8.04 -5.66
C GLY A 152 -2.95 8.51 -4.86
N ILE A 153 -3.10 9.44 -3.92
CA ILE A 153 -2.02 9.95 -3.08
C ILE A 153 -2.50 10.08 -1.63
N ALA A 154 -1.74 9.54 -0.69
CA ALA A 154 -1.98 9.70 0.75
C ALA A 154 -0.71 10.19 1.45
N ARG A 155 -0.85 11.19 2.32
CA ARG A 155 0.24 11.74 3.12
C ARG A 155 0.03 11.43 4.60
N PHE A 156 1.08 10.94 5.24
CA PHE A 156 1.14 10.69 6.68
C PHE A 156 2.17 11.60 7.32
N SER A 157 1.86 12.18 8.48
CA SER A 157 2.84 12.97 9.25
C SER A 157 3.77 12.05 10.03
N MET A 158 5.06 12.31 9.97
CA MET A 158 6.09 11.65 10.77
C MET A 158 6.45 12.57 11.94
N SER A 159 5.54 12.75 12.88
CA SER A 159 5.85 13.50 14.10
C SER A 159 6.46 12.55 15.13
N GLY A 160 7.73 12.74 15.42
CA GLY A 160 8.51 12.26 16.55
C GLY A 160 8.02 10.99 17.28
N GLY A 161 8.10 9.82 16.63
CA GLY A 161 7.84 8.53 17.27
C GLY A 161 6.40 8.02 17.25
N ASP A 162 5.43 8.82 16.89
CA ASP A 162 4.04 8.41 16.73
C ASP A 162 3.62 8.62 15.27
N ALA A 163 3.74 7.56 14.46
CA ALA A 163 3.04 7.49 13.19
C ALA A 163 1.54 7.38 13.49
N ASN A 164 0.94 8.47 13.87
CA ASN A 164 -0.49 8.53 14.07
C ASN A 164 -1.16 8.47 12.70
N ALA A 165 -2.05 7.49 12.53
CA ALA A 165 -2.80 7.27 11.31
C ALA A 165 -3.29 8.59 10.72
N ALA A 166 -3.22 8.71 9.38
CA ALA A 166 -3.71 9.85 8.64
C ALA A 166 -5.05 10.35 9.22
N GLN A 167 -5.02 11.53 9.78
CA GLN A 167 -6.24 12.29 9.93
C GLN A 167 -6.67 12.67 8.51
N PRO A 168 -7.90 12.34 8.09
CA PRO A 168 -8.43 12.85 6.84
C PRO A 168 -8.37 14.37 6.87
N GLY A 169 -7.90 14.98 5.79
CA GLY A 169 -7.55 16.36 5.66
C GLY A 169 -8.47 17.32 6.42
N ASP A 170 -7.85 18.15 7.21
CA ASP A 170 -8.43 19.42 7.63
C ASP A 170 -8.56 20.26 6.35
N GLU A 171 -9.72 20.21 5.76
CA GLU A 171 -10.13 21.13 4.71
C GLU A 171 -10.02 22.52 5.33
N GLY A 172 -9.02 23.28 4.94
CA GLY A 172 -8.80 24.62 5.39
C GLY A 172 -10.10 25.43 5.29
N GLY A 173 -10.70 25.69 6.42
CA GLY A 173 -11.82 26.58 6.54
C GLY A 173 -11.41 27.95 6.05
N ASP A 174 -11.89 28.28 4.87
CA ASP A 174 -11.90 29.66 4.37
C ASP A 174 -12.77 30.50 5.32
N ASN A 175 -12.14 31.26 6.18
CA ASN A 175 -12.78 32.33 6.96
C ASN A 175 -13.12 33.48 6.00
N GLY A 176 -14.12 33.29 5.17
CA GLY A 176 -14.77 34.34 4.41
C GLY A 176 -15.63 35.20 5.32
N ALA A 177 -15.30 36.47 5.34
CA ALA A 177 -15.90 37.55 6.09
C ALA A 177 -17.43 37.64 5.93
N ASN A 178 -18.07 38.04 7.03
CA ASN A 178 -19.44 38.52 7.11
C ASN A 178 -19.77 39.51 6.00
N ASP A 179 -20.84 39.28 5.29
CA ASP A 179 -21.64 40.39 4.72
C ASP A 179 -23.11 40.16 5.04
N ASP A 180 -23.64 41.12 5.76
CA ASP A 180 -25.05 41.30 6.12
C ASP A 180 -25.89 41.70 4.92
N GLY A 181 -27.06 41.10 4.77
CA GLY A 181 -28.07 41.86 4.12
C GLY A 181 -29.09 41.19 3.21
N LYS A 182 -30.27 41.03 3.81
CA LYS A 182 -31.60 41.16 3.19
C LYS A 182 -32.27 39.94 2.51
N GLN A 183 -33.35 39.61 3.23
CA GLN A 183 -34.54 38.93 2.76
C GLN A 183 -35.05 39.51 1.42
N ASP A 184 -35.54 38.63 0.54
CA ASP A 184 -36.84 38.82 -0.08
C ASP A 184 -37.46 37.47 -0.54
N LYS A 185 -38.74 37.38 -0.22
CA LYS A 185 -39.68 36.30 -0.54
C LYS A 185 -40.13 36.42 -2.01
N LYS A 186 -40.42 35.28 -2.61
CA LYS A 186 -41.69 34.92 -3.34
C LYS A 186 -41.46 33.72 -4.24
N ASP A 187 -42.14 32.67 -3.93
CA ASP A 187 -43.40 32.15 -4.47
C ASP A 187 -43.43 31.65 -5.93
N LYS A 188 -43.93 30.38 -5.99
CA LYS A 188 -44.76 29.75 -7.04
C LYS A 188 -44.02 29.26 -8.30
N ASP A 189 -44.27 28.15 -8.78
CA ASP A 189 -45.34 27.21 -9.00
C ASP A 189 -44.88 26.11 -10.00
N LYS A 190 -45.27 24.89 -9.68
CA LYS A 190 -45.88 23.86 -10.53
C LYS A 190 -45.32 23.38 -11.87
N LYS A 191 -45.37 22.03 -11.86
CA LYS A 191 -45.81 21.12 -12.96
C LYS A 191 -44.76 20.72 -13.99
N ASP A 192 -44.63 19.51 -14.18
CA ASP A 192 -45.28 18.31 -14.60
C ASP A 192 -44.38 17.47 -15.53
N LYS A 193 -44.34 16.20 -15.21
CA LYS A 193 -44.56 15.00 -16.04
C LYS A 193 -43.53 14.51 -17.07
N LYS A 194 -43.38 13.17 -16.89
CA LYS A 194 -43.13 12.10 -17.90
C LYS A 194 -41.66 11.98 -18.33
N GLY A 195 -40.98 10.91 -18.02
CA GLY A 195 -41.30 9.50 -18.31
C GLY A 195 -40.62 9.08 -19.60
N LYS A 196 -39.64 8.20 -19.53
CA LYS A 196 -39.33 7.14 -20.50
C LYS A 196 -38.03 6.49 -20.04
N LYS A 197 -38.16 5.26 -19.51
CA LYS A 197 -37.93 3.96 -20.17
C LYS A 197 -36.47 3.69 -20.57
N ASN A 198 -35.92 2.76 -19.80
CA ASN A 198 -35.10 1.61 -20.20
C ASN A 198 -34.29 1.70 -21.49
N LYS A 199 -33.00 1.55 -21.33
CA LYS A 199 -32.26 0.57 -22.12
C LYS A 199 -31.21 -0.08 -21.23
N GLN A 200 -31.45 -1.32 -21.03
CA GLN A 200 -30.56 -2.37 -20.57
C GLN A 200 -29.75 -2.75 -21.82
N ASP A 201 -28.49 -2.44 -21.82
CA ASP A 201 -27.57 -2.97 -22.83
C ASP A 201 -26.63 -3.95 -22.11
N ASP A 202 -26.93 -5.21 -22.38
CA ASP A 202 -26.05 -6.36 -22.18
C ASP A 202 -24.72 -6.12 -22.88
N TRP A 203 -23.63 -6.23 -22.17
CA TRP A 203 -22.30 -6.49 -22.72
C TRP A 203 -21.77 -7.79 -22.12
N ASP A 204 -22.29 -8.92 -22.64
CA ASP A 204 -21.53 -10.14 -22.71
C ASP A 204 -20.51 -9.98 -23.85
N ASN A 205 -19.25 -9.94 -23.51
CA ASN A 205 -18.19 -10.39 -24.41
C ASN A 205 -17.09 -11.03 -23.57
N GLN A 206 -17.18 -12.34 -23.55
CA GLN A 206 -16.05 -13.24 -23.39
C GLN A 206 -15.08 -12.99 -24.55
N ASP A 207 -13.89 -12.55 -24.27
CA ASP A 207 -12.78 -12.74 -25.17
C ASP A 207 -11.72 -13.61 -24.51
N ASP A 208 -11.67 -14.82 -25.04
CA ASP A 208 -10.60 -15.79 -24.94
C ASP A 208 -9.26 -15.13 -25.24
N TRP A 209 -8.33 -15.17 -24.30
CA TRP A 209 -6.92 -14.99 -24.59
C TRP A 209 -6.23 -16.34 -24.60
N ASP A 210 -6.30 -16.98 -25.76
CA ASP A 210 -5.45 -18.09 -26.14
C ASP A 210 -3.98 -17.62 -26.25
N ASN A 211 -3.19 -18.27 -25.46
CA ASN A 211 -1.82 -18.74 -25.66
C ASN A 211 -1.10 -18.23 -26.93
N GLN A 212 -0.10 -17.35 -26.75
CA GLN A 212 1.00 -17.25 -27.71
C GLN A 212 2.34 -17.19 -26.96
N ASP A 213 3.04 -18.31 -27.07
CA ASP A 213 4.46 -18.47 -26.86
C ASP A 213 5.25 -17.36 -27.55
N GLY A 214 6.02 -16.62 -26.79
CA GLY A 214 6.93 -15.61 -27.30
C GLY A 214 8.06 -15.34 -26.33
N GLY A 215 9.08 -16.20 -26.36
CA GLY A 215 10.29 -16.03 -25.59
C GLY A 215 10.98 -14.71 -25.88
N TRP A 216 11.36 -14.01 -24.85
CA TRP A 216 12.37 -12.97 -24.92
C TRP A 216 13.49 -13.29 -23.93
N TRP A 217 14.64 -13.53 -24.52
CA TRP A 217 15.93 -13.61 -23.83
C TRP A 217 16.46 -12.20 -23.59
N TRP A 218 16.78 -11.85 -22.35
CA TRP A 218 17.96 -11.06 -21.97
C TRP A 218 18.29 -11.38 -20.53
#